data_074f2b39f69579fb1061a54318cf2ca7
#
_entry.id   074f2b39f69579fb1061a54318cf2ca7
#
_cell.length_a   1.000
_cell.length_b   1.000
_cell.length_c   1.000
_cell.angle_alpha   90.00
_cell.angle_beta   90.00
_cell.angle_gamma   90.00
#
_symmetry.space_group_name_H-M   'P 1'
#
loop_
_entity.id
_entity.type
_entity.pdbx_description
1 polymer ?
#
loop_
_entity_poly.entity_id
_entity_poly.type
_entity_poly.pdbx_seq_one_letter_code
_entity_poly.pdbx_strand_id
1 'polypeptide(L)'
;MLGQTFASGPENWPDVVILGSSYYSGYAGEGALWDMTDAWNNSELKKNPNTDVSVVEGNMLDGHLYGLALGGGGGCMTFLRKQWLDNCGLDIPTTYEEYLEMLDAFSNGDPDGDGINGNTIGVSAAGFVGNEAPYTNYLPEFYQDAYPSFYQGEDGVWRDGFTEDSMKEAIKRLQDAYNKGYIDKESLTNATSNCRTKFMEGEFGAFTYWAGGWSDQLSEGLAANGQDSELVFMPPIAEVGKYWQRCAPVYAITSSCKNPEGVFKYFLESIFDDGDMETLWIYGVEGVHWSRQAETVCGNTYQDGEFHMMEMRSQPGVQYTTIIMGDTNICPLTERLVPVKKYTEESMEIFNANNKTAPLPVTTAVSYTHLRAHETVL
;
A
#
# COMPACT_ATOMS: atom_id res chain seq x y z
N MET A 1 -8.62 17.26 4.87
CA MET A 1 -8.41 17.44 6.33
C MET A 1 -7.00 17.92 6.64
N LEU A 2 -5.91 17.18 6.32
CA LEU A 2 -4.53 17.56 6.63
C LEU A 2 -4.13 18.94 6.04
N GLY A 3 -4.40 19.19 4.76
CA GLY A 3 -4.11 20.47 4.11
C GLY A 3 -4.83 21.67 4.76
N GLN A 4 -6.03 21.47 5.28
CA GLN A 4 -6.75 22.52 6.03
C GLN A 4 -6.08 22.80 7.38
N THR A 5 -5.58 21.76 8.05
CA THR A 5 -4.84 21.91 9.32
C THR A 5 -3.57 22.72 9.10
N PHE A 6 -2.77 22.40 8.08
CA PHE A 6 -1.56 23.17 7.79
C PHE A 6 -1.87 24.60 7.29
N ALA A 7 -2.96 24.79 6.57
CA ALA A 7 -3.40 26.13 6.15
C ALA A 7 -3.95 27.00 7.30
N SER A 8 -4.30 26.43 8.46
CA SER A 8 -4.86 27.16 9.60
C SER A 8 -3.83 27.90 10.45
N GLY A 9 -2.54 27.72 10.15
CA GLY A 9 -1.42 28.36 10.85
C GLY A 9 -0.74 27.45 11.88
N PRO A 10 0.57 27.67 12.15
CA PRO A 10 1.39 26.81 12.99
C PRO A 10 0.88 26.61 14.41
N GLU A 11 0.14 27.58 14.95
CA GLU A 11 -0.46 27.50 16.28
C GLU A 11 -1.56 26.42 16.41
N ASN A 12 -2.07 25.94 15.28
CA ASN A 12 -3.12 24.93 15.22
C ASN A 12 -2.60 23.55 14.75
N TRP A 13 -1.29 23.45 14.47
CA TRP A 13 -0.72 22.18 14.02
C TRP A 13 -0.59 21.18 15.16
N PRO A 14 -0.89 19.90 14.94
CA PRO A 14 -0.59 18.86 15.91
C PRO A 14 0.93 18.68 16.03
N ASP A 15 1.41 18.18 17.16
CA ASP A 15 2.84 17.94 17.35
C ASP A 15 3.36 16.82 16.41
N VAL A 16 2.55 15.79 16.15
CA VAL A 16 2.91 14.66 15.29
C VAL A 16 1.85 14.45 14.19
N VAL A 17 2.32 14.14 12.99
CA VAL A 17 1.50 13.80 11.83
C VAL A 17 2.05 12.58 11.10
N ILE A 18 1.16 11.81 10.46
CA ILE A 18 1.56 10.74 9.54
C ILE A 18 1.39 11.28 8.12
N LEU A 19 2.46 11.20 7.33
CA LEU A 19 2.53 11.78 5.99
C LEU A 19 2.91 10.73 4.94
N GLY A 20 2.13 10.63 3.86
CA GLY A 20 2.58 9.98 2.64
C GLY A 20 3.65 10.79 1.91
N SER A 21 4.38 10.16 1.01
CA SER A 21 5.60 10.72 0.39
C SER A 21 5.45 12.11 -0.22
N SER A 22 4.33 12.38 -0.92
CA SER A 22 4.09 13.69 -1.56
C SER A 22 3.90 14.82 -0.55
N TYR A 23 3.13 14.57 0.51
CA TYR A 23 2.94 15.54 1.60
C TYR A 23 4.22 15.72 2.41
N TYR A 24 4.95 14.63 2.64
CA TYR A 24 6.22 14.65 3.37
C TYR A 24 7.22 15.58 2.71
N SER A 25 7.53 15.35 1.43
CA SER A 25 8.48 16.19 0.69
C SER A 25 8.04 17.65 0.61
N GLY A 26 6.73 17.90 0.41
CA GLY A 26 6.16 19.25 0.36
C GLY A 26 6.33 20.01 1.67
N TYR A 27 5.86 19.44 2.76
CA TYR A 27 5.90 20.10 4.08
C TYR A 27 7.33 20.22 4.63
N ALA A 28 8.23 19.28 4.34
CA ALA A 28 9.64 19.41 4.65
C ALA A 28 10.26 20.60 3.91
N GLY A 29 10.02 20.72 2.59
CA GLY A 29 10.52 21.84 1.78
C GLY A 29 9.95 23.21 2.19
N GLU A 30 8.74 23.27 2.75
CA GLU A 30 8.11 24.48 3.29
C GLU A 30 8.56 24.83 4.72
N GLY A 31 9.41 24.00 5.36
CA GLY A 31 9.87 24.19 6.73
C GLY A 31 8.79 23.94 7.79
N ALA A 32 7.74 23.18 7.42
CA ALA A 32 6.65 22.84 8.34
C ALA A 32 6.97 21.66 9.26
N LEU A 33 8.06 20.93 8.99
CA LEU A 33 8.50 19.77 9.75
C LEU A 33 9.80 20.04 10.49
N TRP A 34 9.93 19.44 11.66
CA TRP A 34 11.15 19.48 12.44
C TRP A 34 12.21 18.55 11.85
N ASP A 35 13.46 19.05 11.72
CA ASP A 35 14.60 18.24 11.32
C ASP A 35 15.03 17.33 12.48
N MET A 36 14.78 16.05 12.33
CA MET A 36 15.09 15.04 13.34
C MET A 36 16.41 14.30 13.10
N THR A 37 17.25 14.78 12.18
CA THR A 37 18.51 14.12 11.78
C THR A 37 19.41 13.84 12.99
N ASP A 38 19.61 14.82 13.85
CA ASP A 38 20.47 14.65 15.04
C ASP A 38 19.83 13.70 16.06
N ALA A 39 18.51 13.78 16.25
CA ALA A 39 17.78 12.88 17.12
C ALA A 39 17.89 11.42 16.63
N TRP A 40 17.68 11.19 15.34
CA TRP A 40 17.86 9.87 14.71
C TRP A 40 19.28 9.36 14.87
N ASN A 41 20.29 10.18 14.56
CA ASN A 41 21.69 9.76 14.64
C ASN A 41 22.14 9.35 16.08
N ASN A 42 21.48 9.86 17.10
CA ASN A 42 21.76 9.57 18.50
C ASN A 42 20.74 8.59 19.12
N SER A 43 19.73 8.13 18.38
CA SER A 43 18.63 7.31 18.88
C SER A 43 19.05 5.90 19.25
N GLU A 44 18.30 5.26 20.13
CA GLU A 44 18.41 3.83 20.38
C GLU A 44 17.87 3.01 19.21
N LEU A 45 16.92 3.55 18.44
CA LEU A 45 16.39 2.91 17.22
C LEU A 45 17.49 2.66 16.20
N LYS A 46 18.36 3.65 15.92
CA LYS A 46 19.47 3.50 14.97
C LYS A 46 20.48 2.45 15.43
N LYS A 47 20.57 2.18 16.74
CA LYS A 47 21.48 1.19 17.32
C LYS A 47 20.86 -0.20 17.38
N ASN A 48 19.55 -0.33 17.26
CA ASN A 48 18.85 -1.60 17.29
C ASN A 48 19.25 -2.44 16.06
N PRO A 49 19.78 -3.67 16.22
CA PRO A 49 20.21 -4.51 15.12
C PRO A 49 19.06 -4.95 14.19
N ASN A 50 17.82 -4.86 14.65
CA ASN A 50 16.62 -5.19 13.87
C ASN A 50 16.12 -4.00 13.02
N THR A 51 16.66 -2.80 13.23
CA THR A 51 16.31 -1.63 12.44
C THR A 51 16.99 -1.66 11.07
N ASP A 52 16.21 -1.64 10.01
CA ASP A 52 16.74 -1.41 8.67
C ASP A 52 17.01 0.09 8.46
N VAL A 53 18.24 0.47 8.75
CA VAL A 53 18.73 1.85 8.61
C VAL A 53 18.52 2.38 7.18
N SER A 54 18.59 1.51 6.15
CA SER A 54 18.42 1.95 4.77
C SER A 54 17.00 2.41 4.45
N VAL A 55 16.00 1.83 5.10
CA VAL A 55 14.59 2.28 4.99
C VAL A 55 14.41 3.68 5.56
N VAL A 56 15.00 3.95 6.72
CA VAL A 56 14.93 5.28 7.36
C VAL A 56 15.68 6.31 6.53
N GLU A 57 16.92 6.01 6.17
CA GLU A 57 17.79 6.93 5.43
C GLU A 57 17.32 7.14 3.98
N GLY A 58 16.57 6.19 3.42
CA GLY A 58 15.87 6.34 2.14
C GLY A 58 14.79 7.43 2.14
N ASN A 59 14.36 7.90 3.31
CA ASN A 59 13.44 9.02 3.47
C ASN A 59 14.15 10.37 3.69
N MET A 60 15.49 10.42 3.66
CA MET A 60 16.20 11.70 3.78
C MET A 60 16.00 12.58 2.55
N LEU A 61 15.82 13.87 2.79
CA LEU A 61 15.73 14.94 1.78
C LEU A 61 16.96 15.84 1.94
N ASP A 62 17.81 15.90 0.92
CA ASP A 62 19.06 16.67 0.94
C ASP A 62 19.95 16.38 2.16
N GLY A 63 19.95 15.14 2.64
CA GLY A 63 20.75 14.71 3.81
C GLY A 63 20.09 14.96 5.15
N HIS A 64 18.86 15.46 5.18
CA HIS A 64 18.07 15.74 6.38
C HIS A 64 16.87 14.79 6.51
N LEU A 65 16.61 14.31 7.73
CA LEU A 65 15.48 13.46 8.06
C LEU A 65 14.37 14.28 8.72
N TYR A 66 13.18 14.31 8.11
CA TYR A 66 12.02 15.03 8.64
C TYR A 66 10.88 14.11 9.08
N GLY A 67 11.03 12.81 8.86
CA GLY A 67 10.02 11.83 9.23
C GLY A 67 10.60 10.42 9.36
N LEU A 68 10.05 9.64 10.29
CA LEU A 68 10.52 8.31 10.66
C LEU A 68 9.53 7.24 10.21
N ALA A 69 10.03 6.20 9.54
CA ALA A 69 9.37 4.92 9.31
C ALA A 69 10.43 3.83 9.32
N LEU A 70 10.17 2.70 9.98
CA LEU A 70 11.11 1.59 10.06
C LEU A 70 10.80 0.47 9.05
N GLY A 71 9.62 0.47 8.46
CA GLY A 71 9.20 -0.54 7.48
C GLY A 71 9.02 0.03 6.08
N GLY A 72 8.98 -0.84 5.09
CA GLY A 72 8.72 -0.49 3.70
C GLY A 72 7.30 0.03 3.47
N GLY A 73 7.10 0.80 2.39
CA GLY A 73 5.78 1.41 2.09
C GLY A 73 4.75 0.45 1.48
N GLY A 74 5.15 -0.79 1.14
CA GLY A 74 4.29 -1.71 0.43
C GLY A 74 3.99 -1.28 -1.02
N GLY A 75 3.27 -2.09 -1.73
CA GLY A 75 2.82 -1.83 -3.11
C GLY A 75 1.80 -2.86 -3.57
N CYS A 76 1.30 -2.68 -4.78
CA CYS A 76 0.36 -3.60 -5.38
C CYS A 76 1.06 -4.65 -6.24
N MET A 77 0.47 -5.84 -6.27
CA MET A 77 0.82 -6.95 -7.14
C MET A 77 -0.44 -7.58 -7.70
N THR A 78 -0.32 -8.39 -8.73
CA THR A 78 -1.48 -9.02 -9.37
C THR A 78 -1.81 -10.34 -8.73
N PHE A 79 -3.07 -10.48 -8.29
CA PHE A 79 -3.69 -11.68 -7.74
C PHE A 79 -4.54 -12.34 -8.81
N LEU A 80 -4.48 -13.67 -8.88
CA LEU A 80 -5.25 -14.46 -9.83
C LEU A 80 -6.12 -15.48 -9.08
N ARG A 81 -7.31 -15.71 -9.56
CA ARG A 81 -8.17 -16.80 -9.07
C ARG A 81 -7.64 -18.14 -9.59
N LYS A 82 -7.18 -18.98 -8.65
CA LYS A 82 -6.57 -20.27 -8.99
C LYS A 82 -7.52 -21.18 -9.78
N GLN A 83 -8.77 -21.28 -9.31
CA GLN A 83 -9.80 -22.08 -9.97
C GLN A 83 -10.01 -21.68 -11.44
N TRP A 84 -9.95 -20.38 -11.76
CA TRP A 84 -10.13 -19.90 -13.12
C TRP A 84 -8.98 -20.30 -14.04
N LEU A 85 -7.74 -20.26 -13.54
CA LEU A 85 -6.59 -20.78 -14.27
C LEU A 85 -6.76 -22.28 -14.54
N ASP A 86 -7.14 -23.06 -13.52
CA ASP A 86 -7.31 -24.50 -13.63
C ASP A 86 -8.43 -24.87 -14.62
N ASN A 87 -9.58 -24.20 -14.56
CA ASN A 87 -10.71 -24.43 -15.46
C ASN A 87 -10.35 -24.11 -16.92
N CYS A 88 -9.51 -23.09 -17.14
CA CYS A 88 -9.02 -22.73 -18.47
C CYS A 88 -7.78 -23.55 -18.90
N GLY A 89 -7.19 -24.37 -18.03
CA GLY A 89 -5.97 -25.15 -18.29
C GLY A 89 -4.74 -24.26 -18.51
N LEU A 90 -4.64 -23.14 -17.80
CA LEU A 90 -3.58 -22.15 -17.95
C LEU A 90 -2.64 -22.15 -16.73
N ASP A 91 -1.38 -21.89 -16.99
CA ASP A 91 -0.38 -21.57 -15.97
C ASP A 91 -0.39 -20.06 -15.62
N ILE A 92 0.33 -19.68 -14.55
CA ILE A 92 0.52 -18.27 -14.19
C ILE A 92 1.34 -17.59 -15.30
N PRO A 93 0.84 -16.49 -15.90
CA PRO A 93 1.54 -15.79 -16.98
C PRO A 93 2.92 -15.26 -16.54
N THR A 94 3.88 -15.38 -17.46
CA THR A 94 5.25 -14.87 -17.30
C THR A 94 5.63 -13.81 -18.34
N THR A 95 4.80 -13.69 -19.39
CA THR A 95 4.95 -12.72 -20.48
C THR A 95 3.62 -11.98 -20.72
N TYR A 96 3.72 -10.84 -21.41
CA TYR A 96 2.53 -10.08 -21.78
C TYR A 96 1.59 -10.85 -22.73
N GLU A 97 2.15 -11.67 -23.62
CA GLU A 97 1.37 -12.52 -24.53
C GLU A 97 0.55 -13.55 -23.74
N GLU A 98 1.17 -14.27 -22.82
CA GLU A 98 0.48 -15.23 -21.93
C GLU A 98 -0.57 -14.53 -21.04
N TYR A 99 -0.28 -13.33 -20.57
CA TYR A 99 -1.25 -12.52 -19.80
C TYR A 99 -2.48 -12.16 -20.63
N LEU A 100 -2.31 -11.79 -21.92
CA LEU A 100 -3.44 -11.53 -22.81
C LEU A 100 -4.23 -12.79 -23.14
N GLU A 101 -3.55 -13.94 -23.32
CA GLU A 101 -4.21 -15.24 -23.49
C GLU A 101 -5.07 -15.60 -22.27
N MET A 102 -4.55 -15.41 -21.08
CA MET A 102 -5.30 -15.59 -19.83
C MET A 102 -6.53 -14.67 -19.77
N LEU A 103 -6.38 -13.38 -20.08
CA LEU A 103 -7.49 -12.43 -20.08
C LEU A 103 -8.57 -12.77 -21.11
N ASP A 104 -8.16 -13.28 -22.28
CA ASP A 104 -9.09 -13.76 -23.30
C ASP A 104 -9.91 -14.95 -22.79
N ALA A 105 -9.24 -15.95 -22.19
CA ALA A 105 -9.89 -17.11 -21.61
C ALA A 105 -10.83 -16.71 -20.45
N PHE A 106 -10.42 -15.79 -19.60
CA PHE A 106 -11.23 -15.27 -18.49
C PHE A 106 -12.44 -14.46 -18.95
N SER A 107 -12.35 -13.76 -20.10
CA SER A 107 -13.42 -12.90 -20.57
C SER A 107 -14.36 -13.57 -21.57
N ASN A 108 -13.88 -14.53 -22.36
CA ASN A 108 -14.61 -15.14 -23.47
C ASN A 108 -14.88 -16.65 -23.27
N GLY A 109 -14.17 -17.27 -22.30
CA GLY A 109 -14.35 -18.67 -21.91
C GLY A 109 -15.42 -18.84 -20.81
N ASP A 110 -15.31 -19.93 -20.09
CA ASP A 110 -16.10 -20.29 -18.91
C ASP A 110 -15.15 -20.57 -17.72
N PRO A 111 -14.47 -19.52 -17.20
CA PRO A 111 -13.46 -19.69 -16.16
C PRO A 111 -14.06 -20.00 -14.79
N ASP A 112 -15.29 -19.60 -14.50
CA ASP A 112 -15.99 -19.90 -13.24
C ASP A 112 -16.70 -21.25 -13.26
N GLY A 113 -16.80 -21.89 -14.45
CA GLY A 113 -17.34 -23.24 -14.62
C GLY A 113 -18.85 -23.32 -14.48
N ASP A 114 -19.59 -22.22 -14.72
CA ASP A 114 -21.05 -22.20 -14.66
C ASP A 114 -21.73 -22.72 -15.96
N GLY A 115 -20.96 -23.02 -16.98
CA GLY A 115 -21.40 -23.50 -18.28
C GLY A 115 -21.77 -22.40 -19.28
N ILE A 116 -21.48 -21.13 -18.98
CA ILE A 116 -21.79 -19.96 -19.80
C ILE A 116 -20.51 -19.23 -20.20
N ASN A 117 -20.18 -19.26 -21.47
CA ASN A 117 -19.01 -18.53 -21.97
C ASN A 117 -19.27 -17.01 -22.04
N GLY A 118 -18.26 -16.22 -21.68
CA GLY A 118 -18.28 -14.77 -21.93
C GLY A 118 -19.16 -13.95 -20.98
N ASN A 119 -19.51 -14.49 -19.82
CA ASN A 119 -20.28 -13.81 -18.77
C ASN A 119 -19.40 -13.24 -17.64
N THR A 120 -18.10 -13.42 -17.72
CA THR A 120 -17.10 -12.99 -16.75
C THR A 120 -16.15 -11.93 -17.33
N ILE A 121 -15.31 -11.34 -16.51
CA ILE A 121 -14.38 -10.26 -16.87
C ILE A 121 -12.96 -10.72 -16.56
N GLY A 122 -11.99 -10.40 -17.44
CA GLY A 122 -10.59 -10.75 -17.21
C GLY A 122 -10.00 -9.99 -16.03
N VAL A 123 -10.04 -8.65 -16.08
CA VAL A 123 -9.44 -7.77 -15.07
C VAL A 123 -10.28 -6.52 -14.85
N SER A 124 -10.31 -6.02 -13.61
CA SER A 124 -10.90 -4.71 -13.27
C SER A 124 -9.93 -3.85 -12.49
N ALA A 125 -10.14 -2.53 -12.53
CA ALA A 125 -9.34 -1.55 -11.81
C ALA A 125 -10.18 -0.32 -11.44
N ALA A 126 -9.68 0.45 -10.48
CA ALA A 126 -10.24 1.73 -10.06
C ALA A 126 -9.59 2.89 -10.85
N GLY A 127 -10.01 3.07 -12.07
CA GLY A 127 -9.36 3.91 -13.06
C GLY A 127 -8.20 3.19 -13.78
N PHE A 128 -7.72 3.77 -14.86
CA PHE A 128 -6.53 3.24 -15.54
C PHE A 128 -5.24 3.65 -14.85
N VAL A 129 -5.26 4.80 -14.17
CA VAL A 129 -4.16 5.30 -13.34
C VAL A 129 -4.67 5.41 -11.92
N GLY A 130 -4.05 4.72 -10.99
CA GLY A 130 -4.42 4.76 -9.57
C GLY A 130 -4.12 6.12 -8.93
N ASN A 131 -4.80 6.42 -7.82
CA ASN A 131 -4.64 7.70 -7.10
C ASN A 131 -3.22 7.93 -6.58
N GLU A 132 -2.48 6.86 -6.34
CA GLU A 132 -1.09 6.87 -5.90
C GLU A 132 -0.22 6.12 -6.92
N ALA A 133 -0.43 6.40 -8.22
CA ALA A 133 0.40 5.80 -9.26
C ALA A 133 1.90 6.09 -9.03
N PRO A 134 2.79 5.15 -9.37
CA PRO A 134 2.54 3.89 -10.10
C PRO A 134 2.25 2.66 -9.22
N TYR A 135 2.10 2.79 -7.92
CA TYR A 135 2.06 1.66 -6.99
C TYR A 135 0.67 1.27 -6.48
N THR A 136 -0.42 1.92 -6.93
CA THR A 136 -1.79 1.55 -6.55
C THR A 136 -2.72 1.37 -7.76
N ASN A 137 -3.55 0.34 -7.71
CA ASN A 137 -4.70 0.09 -8.62
C ASN A 137 -4.45 0.35 -10.11
N TYR A 138 -3.20 0.31 -10.52
CA TYR A 138 -2.88 0.49 -11.90
C TYR A 138 -2.55 -0.87 -12.54
N LEU A 139 -2.79 -1.05 -13.78
CA LEU A 139 -2.66 -2.30 -14.50
C LEU A 139 -1.21 -2.48 -15.02
N PRO A 140 -0.25 -2.96 -14.20
CA PRO A 140 1.18 -2.89 -14.50
C PRO A 140 1.54 -3.65 -15.79
N GLU A 141 0.82 -4.71 -16.11
CA GLU A 141 1.06 -5.53 -17.30
C GLU A 141 0.83 -4.74 -18.60
N PHE A 142 -0.06 -3.74 -18.57
CA PHE A 142 -0.30 -2.86 -19.72
C PHE A 142 0.64 -1.67 -19.75
N TYR A 143 1.06 -1.17 -18.58
CA TYR A 143 1.99 -0.04 -18.48
C TYR A 143 3.43 -0.43 -18.80
N GLN A 144 3.87 -1.62 -18.32
CA GLN A 144 5.21 -2.15 -18.54
C GLN A 144 6.30 -1.14 -18.13
N ASP A 145 7.04 -0.56 -19.09
CA ASP A 145 8.08 0.44 -18.89
C ASP A 145 7.56 1.88 -18.74
N ALA A 146 6.26 2.13 -19.03
CA ALA A 146 5.66 3.44 -18.89
C ALA A 146 5.46 3.82 -17.42
N TYR A 147 5.84 5.04 -17.06
CA TYR A 147 5.72 5.54 -15.69
C TYR A 147 4.62 6.62 -15.61
N PRO A 148 3.44 6.31 -15.05
CA PRO A 148 2.30 7.23 -15.02
C PRO A 148 2.41 8.28 -13.91
N SER A 149 3.53 8.99 -13.83
CA SER A 149 3.81 10.08 -12.89
C SER A 149 5.05 10.87 -13.32
N PHE A 150 5.43 11.86 -12.53
CA PHE A 150 6.74 12.51 -12.64
C PHE A 150 7.82 11.62 -12.01
N TYR A 151 9.00 11.59 -12.63
CA TYR A 151 10.14 10.84 -12.11
C TYR A 151 11.46 11.48 -12.51
N GLN A 152 12.51 11.19 -11.74
CA GLN A 152 13.87 11.57 -12.08
C GLN A 152 14.57 10.39 -12.75
N GLY A 153 15.08 10.58 -13.96
CA GLY A 153 15.86 9.57 -14.65
C GLY A 153 17.25 9.37 -14.02
N GLU A 154 17.94 8.31 -14.42
CA GLU A 154 19.31 8.01 -13.94
C GLU A 154 20.32 9.14 -14.24
N ASP A 155 20.04 9.96 -15.23
CA ASP A 155 20.80 11.15 -15.60
C ASP A 155 20.49 12.38 -14.73
N GLY A 156 19.62 12.22 -13.71
CA GLY A 156 19.19 13.28 -12.81
C GLY A 156 18.17 14.26 -13.41
N VAL A 157 17.70 14.03 -14.65
CA VAL A 157 16.73 14.91 -15.33
C VAL A 157 15.31 14.50 -14.94
N TRP A 158 14.49 15.47 -14.57
CA TRP A 158 13.06 15.27 -14.28
C TRP A 158 12.26 15.13 -15.56
N ARG A 159 11.38 14.13 -15.57
CA ARG A 159 10.50 13.78 -16.70
C ARG A 159 9.06 13.69 -16.25
N ASP A 160 8.16 14.00 -17.19
CA ASP A 160 6.76 13.70 -17.08
C ASP A 160 6.46 12.46 -17.91
N GLY A 161 6.30 11.32 -17.23
CA GLY A 161 6.07 10.02 -17.89
C GLY A 161 4.80 10.00 -18.75
N PHE A 162 3.81 10.88 -18.48
CA PHE A 162 2.63 10.99 -19.35
C PHE A 162 2.91 11.54 -20.74
N THR A 163 4.05 12.18 -20.95
CA THR A 163 4.44 12.77 -22.25
C THR A 163 5.34 11.86 -23.09
N GLU A 164 5.76 10.72 -22.54
CA GLU A 164 6.71 9.81 -23.18
C GLU A 164 6.04 8.86 -24.20
N ASP A 165 6.82 8.34 -25.13
CA ASP A 165 6.33 7.40 -26.15
C ASP A 165 5.92 6.05 -25.53
N SER A 166 6.59 5.60 -24.45
CA SER A 166 6.19 4.42 -23.66
C SER A 166 4.76 4.52 -23.16
N MET A 167 4.32 5.71 -22.72
CA MET A 167 2.95 5.95 -22.30
C MET A 167 1.93 5.83 -23.44
N LYS A 168 2.29 6.27 -24.65
CA LYS A 168 1.41 6.10 -25.82
C LYS A 168 1.21 4.62 -26.15
N GLU A 169 2.25 3.82 -26.03
CA GLU A 169 2.15 2.37 -26.23
C GLU A 169 1.34 1.70 -25.10
N ALA A 170 1.50 2.14 -23.85
CA ALA A 170 0.69 1.67 -22.74
C ALA A 170 -0.82 1.97 -22.95
N ILE A 171 -1.14 3.18 -23.38
CA ILE A 171 -2.54 3.58 -23.68
C ILE A 171 -3.11 2.75 -24.84
N LYS A 172 -2.32 2.42 -25.86
CA LYS A 172 -2.77 1.53 -26.95
C LYS A 172 -3.07 0.12 -26.42
N ARG A 173 -2.17 -0.46 -25.59
CA ARG A 173 -2.40 -1.76 -24.96
C ARG A 173 -3.69 -1.77 -24.13
N LEU A 174 -3.91 -0.74 -23.32
CA LEU A 174 -5.15 -0.56 -22.54
C LEU A 174 -6.38 -0.43 -23.46
N GLN A 175 -6.32 0.39 -24.50
CA GLN A 175 -7.41 0.57 -25.43
C GLN A 175 -7.78 -0.70 -26.17
N ASP A 176 -6.77 -1.47 -26.62
CA ASP A 176 -6.97 -2.73 -27.32
C ASP A 176 -7.63 -3.77 -26.41
N ALA A 177 -7.15 -3.94 -25.17
CA ALA A 177 -7.73 -4.85 -24.19
C ALA A 177 -9.15 -4.42 -23.77
N TYR A 178 -9.38 -3.11 -23.58
CA TYR A 178 -10.72 -2.58 -23.29
C TYR A 178 -11.71 -2.84 -24.42
N ASN A 179 -11.30 -2.64 -25.67
CA ASN A 179 -12.14 -2.89 -26.86
C ASN A 179 -12.44 -4.38 -27.03
N LYS A 180 -11.51 -5.27 -26.68
CA LYS A 180 -11.70 -6.73 -26.68
C LYS A 180 -12.60 -7.23 -25.53
N GLY A 181 -12.88 -6.39 -24.55
CA GLY A 181 -13.70 -6.75 -23.40
C GLY A 181 -12.91 -7.43 -22.26
N TYR A 182 -11.58 -7.42 -22.31
CA TYR A 182 -10.75 -8.01 -21.27
C TYR A 182 -10.74 -7.19 -19.98
N ILE A 183 -10.94 -5.87 -20.11
CA ILE A 183 -11.00 -4.92 -19.00
C ILE A 183 -12.45 -4.55 -18.71
N ASP A 184 -12.81 -4.56 -17.42
CA ASP A 184 -14.12 -4.09 -16.95
C ASP A 184 -14.47 -2.72 -17.53
N LYS A 185 -15.65 -2.63 -18.15
CA LYS A 185 -16.14 -1.39 -18.78
C LYS A 185 -16.35 -0.25 -17.78
N GLU A 186 -16.55 -0.57 -16.52
CA GLU A 186 -16.73 0.40 -15.44
C GLU A 186 -15.40 0.85 -14.81
N SER A 187 -14.24 0.32 -15.25
CA SER A 187 -12.92 0.69 -14.70
C SER A 187 -12.68 2.19 -14.63
N LEU A 188 -13.21 2.99 -15.56
CA LEU A 188 -13.04 4.45 -15.54
C LEU A 188 -13.86 5.16 -14.44
N THR A 189 -14.89 4.51 -13.91
CA THR A 189 -15.80 5.06 -12.90
C THR A 189 -15.75 4.34 -11.57
N ASN A 190 -15.10 3.17 -11.51
CA ASN A 190 -14.94 2.41 -10.29
C ASN A 190 -14.12 3.19 -9.27
N ALA A 191 -14.56 3.16 -8.01
CA ALA A 191 -13.70 3.43 -6.87
C ALA A 191 -13.02 2.13 -6.40
N THR A 192 -11.94 2.24 -5.64
CA THR A 192 -11.21 1.09 -5.09
C THR A 192 -12.11 0.10 -4.33
N SER A 193 -13.07 0.62 -3.56
CA SER A 193 -14.04 -0.20 -2.84
C SER A 193 -14.95 -1.00 -3.77
N ASN A 194 -15.37 -0.41 -4.90
CA ASN A 194 -16.19 -1.12 -5.90
C ASN A 194 -15.42 -2.30 -6.51
N CYS A 195 -14.16 -2.09 -6.91
CA CYS A 195 -13.34 -3.18 -7.46
C CYS A 195 -13.17 -4.33 -6.46
N ARG A 196 -12.92 -4.02 -5.18
CA ARG A 196 -12.82 -5.06 -4.14
C ARG A 196 -14.11 -5.85 -4.01
N THR A 197 -15.26 -5.16 -3.96
CA THR A 197 -16.57 -5.81 -3.87
C THR A 197 -16.80 -6.72 -5.07
N LYS A 198 -16.61 -6.23 -6.29
CA LYS A 198 -16.74 -7.01 -7.53
C LYS A 198 -15.82 -8.24 -7.55
N PHE A 199 -14.56 -8.08 -7.09
CA PHE A 199 -13.64 -9.22 -6.99
C PHE A 199 -14.15 -10.28 -6.01
N MET A 200 -14.56 -9.85 -4.81
CA MET A 200 -15.07 -10.73 -3.77
C MET A 200 -16.41 -11.39 -4.17
N GLU A 201 -17.19 -10.77 -5.03
CA GLU A 201 -18.41 -11.31 -5.64
C GLU A 201 -18.12 -12.25 -6.82
N GLY A 202 -16.86 -12.32 -7.27
CA GLY A 202 -16.41 -13.25 -8.30
C GLY A 202 -16.61 -12.75 -9.73
N GLU A 203 -16.78 -11.46 -9.96
CA GLU A 203 -17.06 -10.90 -11.29
C GLU A 203 -15.85 -10.94 -12.23
N PHE A 204 -14.61 -10.97 -11.70
CA PHE A 204 -13.40 -10.96 -12.52
C PHE A 204 -12.25 -11.79 -11.92
N GLY A 205 -11.29 -12.20 -12.77
CA GLY A 205 -10.29 -13.22 -12.45
C GLY A 205 -8.92 -12.69 -12.02
N ALA A 206 -8.53 -11.49 -12.47
CA ALA A 206 -7.23 -10.89 -12.17
C ALA A 206 -7.41 -9.53 -11.50
N PHE A 207 -6.72 -9.29 -10.37
CA PHE A 207 -6.82 -8.05 -9.61
C PHE A 207 -5.46 -7.57 -9.10
N THR A 208 -5.04 -6.37 -9.51
CA THR A 208 -3.86 -5.74 -8.94
C THR A 208 -4.24 -4.96 -7.69
N TYR A 209 -3.74 -5.43 -6.55
CA TYR A 209 -4.06 -4.84 -5.26
C TYR A 209 -2.89 -4.96 -4.27
N TRP A 210 -3.02 -4.36 -3.09
CA TRP A 210 -2.00 -4.33 -2.06
C TRP A 210 -1.57 -5.74 -1.63
N ALA A 211 -0.26 -6.03 -1.71
CA ALA A 211 0.35 -7.22 -1.14
C ALA A 211 0.21 -7.24 0.39
N GLY A 212 0.33 -8.40 0.99
CA GLY A 212 0.22 -8.58 2.44
C GLY A 212 -1.21 -8.86 2.90
N GLY A 213 -1.66 -8.24 3.99
CA GLY A 213 -2.94 -8.58 4.65
C GLY A 213 -4.20 -8.50 3.77
N TRP A 214 -4.16 -7.76 2.66
CA TRP A 214 -5.26 -7.73 1.71
C TRP A 214 -5.44 -9.04 0.95
N SER A 215 -4.39 -9.82 0.76
CA SER A 215 -4.50 -11.14 0.11
C SER A 215 -5.44 -12.09 0.85
N ASP A 216 -5.30 -12.15 2.18
CA ASP A 216 -6.21 -12.96 3.01
C ASP A 216 -7.62 -12.36 3.06
N GLN A 217 -7.75 -11.03 3.14
CA GLN A 217 -9.04 -10.36 3.15
C GLN A 217 -9.83 -10.59 1.84
N LEU A 218 -9.15 -10.58 0.69
CA LEU A 218 -9.77 -10.87 -0.60
C LEU A 218 -10.21 -12.34 -0.69
N SER A 219 -9.38 -13.27 -0.24
CA SER A 219 -9.72 -14.70 -0.17
C SER A 219 -10.91 -14.94 0.77
N GLU A 220 -10.90 -14.37 1.97
CA GLU A 220 -12.00 -14.46 2.92
C GLU A 220 -13.29 -13.83 2.35
N GLY A 221 -13.17 -12.73 1.61
CA GLY A 221 -14.30 -12.08 0.94
C GLY A 221 -14.91 -12.96 -0.18
N LEU A 222 -14.08 -13.63 -0.98
CA LEU A 222 -14.53 -14.60 -1.96
C LEU A 222 -15.31 -15.75 -1.28
N ALA A 223 -14.74 -16.34 -0.23
CA ALA A 223 -15.40 -17.41 0.53
C ALA A 223 -16.73 -16.97 1.15
N ALA A 224 -16.80 -15.77 1.68
CA ALA A 224 -18.02 -15.20 2.26
C ALA A 224 -19.15 -15.02 1.22
N ASN A 225 -18.80 -14.81 -0.03
CA ASN A 225 -19.75 -14.72 -1.16
C ASN A 225 -19.99 -16.08 -1.87
N GLY A 226 -19.50 -17.18 -1.30
CA GLY A 226 -19.69 -18.53 -1.86
C GLY A 226 -18.85 -18.83 -3.10
N GLN A 227 -17.80 -18.02 -3.34
CA GLN A 227 -16.85 -18.19 -4.42
C GLN A 227 -15.71 -19.12 -4.00
N ASP A 228 -15.04 -19.77 -4.96
CA ASP A 228 -13.74 -20.35 -4.68
C ASP A 228 -12.76 -19.28 -4.24
N SER A 229 -12.10 -19.52 -3.11
CA SER A 229 -11.29 -18.53 -2.41
C SER A 229 -9.78 -18.72 -2.60
N GLU A 230 -9.37 -19.72 -3.40
CA GLU A 230 -7.95 -19.95 -3.64
C GLU A 230 -7.35 -18.90 -4.58
N LEU A 231 -6.35 -18.22 -4.07
CA LEU A 231 -5.60 -17.20 -4.80
C LEU A 231 -4.18 -17.69 -5.10
N VAL A 232 -3.67 -17.25 -6.24
CA VAL A 232 -2.24 -17.30 -6.57
C VAL A 232 -1.72 -15.90 -6.88
N PHE A 233 -0.44 -15.69 -6.63
CA PHE A 233 0.19 -14.39 -6.74
C PHE A 233 1.12 -14.40 -7.94
N MET A 234 0.86 -13.50 -8.88
CA MET A 234 1.62 -13.43 -10.12
C MET A 234 2.91 -12.64 -9.88
N PRO A 235 4.11 -13.24 -10.07
CA PRO A 235 5.32 -12.44 -10.21
C PRO A 235 5.17 -11.46 -11.38
N PRO A 236 5.90 -10.32 -11.40
CA PRO A 236 5.81 -9.42 -12.54
C PRO A 236 6.23 -10.13 -13.81
N ILE A 237 5.46 -9.98 -14.88
CA ILE A 237 5.81 -10.49 -16.21
C ILE A 237 7.12 -9.87 -16.69
N ALA A 238 7.77 -10.51 -17.65
CA ALA A 238 9.10 -10.12 -18.13
C ALA A 238 9.18 -8.64 -18.56
N GLU A 239 8.12 -8.11 -19.18
CA GLU A 239 8.04 -6.74 -19.66
C GLU A 239 7.85 -5.70 -18.54
N VAL A 240 7.36 -6.10 -17.38
CA VAL A 240 7.23 -5.26 -16.17
C VAL A 240 8.50 -5.32 -15.32
N GLY A 241 9.09 -6.50 -15.19
CA GLY A 241 10.32 -6.76 -14.48
C GLY A 241 10.22 -6.66 -12.96
N LYS A 242 9.73 -5.55 -12.41
CA LYS A 242 9.55 -5.35 -10.95
C LYS A 242 8.32 -4.51 -10.63
N TYR A 243 7.59 -4.89 -9.59
CA TYR A 243 6.52 -4.06 -9.02
C TYR A 243 7.08 -2.82 -8.33
N TRP A 244 6.28 -1.74 -8.33
CA TRP A 244 6.62 -0.53 -7.61
C TRP A 244 6.24 -0.63 -6.14
N GLN A 245 7.19 -0.28 -5.28
CA GLN A 245 6.96 -0.07 -3.86
C GLN A 245 6.98 1.43 -3.58
N ARG A 246 5.99 1.95 -2.87
CA ARG A 246 6.00 3.35 -2.44
C ARG A 246 7.04 3.56 -1.34
N CYS A 247 7.53 4.78 -1.22
CA CYS A 247 8.20 5.19 0.01
C CYS A 247 7.24 5.07 1.18
N ALA A 248 7.72 4.57 2.30
CA ALA A 248 6.88 4.39 3.48
C ALA A 248 6.25 5.73 3.91
N PRO A 249 4.98 5.75 4.35
CA PRO A 249 4.48 6.87 5.12
C PRO A 249 5.33 7.06 6.37
N VAL A 250 5.55 8.31 6.74
CA VAL A 250 6.43 8.66 7.86
C VAL A 250 5.67 9.32 8.99
N TYR A 251 6.13 9.09 10.21
CA TYR A 251 5.77 9.89 11.38
C TYR A 251 6.66 11.12 11.40
N ALA A 252 6.09 12.30 11.26
CA ALA A 252 6.80 13.57 11.27
C ALA A 252 6.36 14.43 12.46
N ILE A 253 7.32 15.18 13.02
CA ILE A 253 7.08 16.15 14.08
C ILE A 253 6.98 17.52 13.39
N THR A 254 5.94 18.29 13.71
CA THR A 254 5.79 19.62 13.11
C THR A 254 6.77 20.61 13.71
N SER A 255 7.18 21.62 12.93
CA SER A 255 8.11 22.65 13.39
C SER A 255 7.50 23.55 14.48
N SER A 256 6.19 23.52 14.70
CA SER A 256 5.49 24.21 15.77
C SER A 256 5.53 23.50 17.13
N CYS A 257 5.98 22.23 17.15
CA CYS A 257 6.09 21.45 18.38
C CYS A 257 7.03 22.11 19.37
N LYS A 258 6.59 22.28 20.62
CA LYS A 258 7.36 22.98 21.66
C LYS A 258 8.48 22.16 22.28
N ASN A 259 8.41 20.82 22.14
CA ASN A 259 9.41 19.91 22.67
C ASN A 259 9.64 18.74 21.70
N PRO A 260 10.18 19.01 20.50
CA PRO A 260 10.30 17.98 19.47
C PRO A 260 11.25 16.84 19.86
N GLU A 261 12.36 17.13 20.58
CA GLU A 261 13.27 16.10 21.08
C GLU A 261 12.59 15.17 22.09
N GLY A 262 11.75 15.73 22.97
CA GLY A 262 10.96 14.93 23.91
C GLY A 262 9.91 14.09 23.21
N VAL A 263 9.26 14.62 22.18
CA VAL A 263 8.30 13.86 21.35
C VAL A 263 9.03 12.76 20.57
N PHE A 264 10.17 13.03 19.98
CA PHE A 264 10.97 12.01 19.31
C PHE A 264 11.30 10.87 20.30
N LYS A 265 11.89 11.23 21.45
CA LYS A 265 12.39 10.23 22.42
C LYS A 265 11.29 9.44 23.10
N TYR A 266 10.23 10.08 23.58
CA TYR A 266 9.22 9.43 24.44
C TYR A 266 7.97 9.00 23.68
N PHE A 267 7.80 9.41 22.43
CA PHE A 267 6.70 8.97 21.58
C PHE A 267 7.22 8.14 20.41
N LEU A 268 8.04 8.68 19.49
CA LEU A 268 8.48 7.95 18.30
C LEU A 268 9.37 6.75 18.65
N GLU A 269 10.38 6.92 19.52
CA GLU A 269 11.20 5.78 19.96
C GLU A 269 10.36 4.69 20.66
N SER A 270 9.29 5.06 21.36
CA SER A 270 8.44 4.09 22.07
C SER A 270 7.53 3.30 21.15
N ILE A 271 7.03 3.89 20.06
CA ILE A 271 6.16 3.18 19.11
C ILE A 271 6.92 2.31 18.11
N PHE A 272 8.25 2.39 18.13
CA PHE A 272 9.16 1.65 17.25
C PHE A 272 10.22 0.85 18.03
N ASP A 273 9.99 0.59 19.33
CA ASP A 273 11.00 -0.02 20.18
C ASP A 273 11.20 -1.53 19.94
N ASP A 274 10.42 -2.13 19.05
CA ASP A 274 10.39 -3.59 18.79
C ASP A 274 10.19 -4.40 20.08
N GLY A 275 9.39 -3.87 21.00
CA GLY A 275 9.21 -4.42 22.34
C GLY A 275 7.84 -4.17 22.96
N ASP A 276 7.83 -4.01 24.28
CA ASP A 276 6.60 -3.90 25.06
C ASP A 276 5.78 -2.66 24.71
N MET A 277 6.44 -1.52 24.41
CA MET A 277 5.73 -0.28 24.08
C MET A 277 5.13 -0.36 22.69
N GLU A 278 5.85 -0.89 21.70
CA GLU A 278 5.30 -1.13 20.37
C GLU A 278 4.14 -2.15 20.46
N THR A 279 4.29 -3.23 21.22
CA THR A 279 3.21 -4.18 21.48
C THR A 279 1.99 -3.49 22.11
N LEU A 280 2.19 -2.61 23.09
CA LEU A 280 1.12 -1.83 23.71
C LEU A 280 0.41 -0.94 22.69
N TRP A 281 1.14 -0.26 21.83
CA TRP A 281 0.58 0.59 20.77
C TRP A 281 -0.19 -0.21 19.72
N ILE A 282 0.33 -1.40 19.35
CA ILE A 282 -0.25 -2.28 18.35
C ILE A 282 -1.50 -3.00 18.87
N TYR A 283 -1.38 -3.69 19.96
CA TYR A 283 -2.40 -4.62 20.44
C TYR A 283 -3.11 -4.12 21.70
N GLY A 284 -2.53 -3.14 22.40
CA GLY A 284 -3.05 -2.69 23.68
C GLY A 284 -2.59 -3.57 24.83
N VAL A 285 -3.35 -3.55 25.92
CA VAL A 285 -3.01 -4.21 27.18
C VAL A 285 -3.53 -5.64 27.18
N GLU A 286 -2.66 -6.61 27.52
CA GLU A 286 -3.04 -8.01 27.72
C GLU A 286 -4.09 -8.15 28.81
N GLY A 287 -5.06 -9.04 28.62
CA GLY A 287 -6.20 -9.24 29.51
C GLY A 287 -7.28 -8.15 29.44
N VAL A 288 -7.05 -7.07 28.65
CA VAL A 288 -8.02 -5.98 28.44
C VAL A 288 -8.39 -5.87 26.96
N HIS A 289 -7.40 -5.82 26.08
CA HIS A 289 -7.59 -5.65 24.65
C HIS A 289 -7.33 -6.94 23.86
N TRP A 290 -6.47 -7.77 24.36
CA TRP A 290 -6.12 -9.08 23.81
C TRP A 290 -5.80 -10.09 24.91
N SER A 291 -5.82 -11.36 24.60
CA SER A 291 -5.55 -12.44 25.54
C SER A 291 -4.92 -13.65 24.83
N ARG A 292 -4.29 -14.53 25.60
CA ARG A 292 -3.88 -15.87 25.20
C ARG A 292 -4.51 -16.97 26.07
N GLN A 293 -5.50 -16.61 26.88
CA GLN A 293 -6.21 -17.59 27.71
C GLN A 293 -7.30 -18.28 26.89
N ALA A 294 -7.58 -19.56 27.24
CA ALA A 294 -8.68 -20.30 26.63
C ALA A 294 -10.01 -19.62 26.99
N GLU A 295 -10.69 -19.07 26.01
CA GLU A 295 -11.98 -18.41 26.20
C GLU A 295 -12.81 -18.35 24.90
N THR A 296 -14.07 -17.95 25.02
CA THR A 296 -14.93 -17.72 23.85
C THR A 296 -15.22 -16.23 23.73
N VAL A 297 -14.81 -15.64 22.59
CA VAL A 297 -15.00 -14.21 22.29
C VAL A 297 -15.72 -14.07 20.95
N CYS A 298 -16.78 -13.30 20.90
CA CYS A 298 -17.60 -13.06 19.69
C CYS A 298 -18.01 -14.34 18.94
N GLY A 299 -18.28 -15.42 19.70
CA GLY A 299 -18.70 -16.72 19.13
C GLY A 299 -17.54 -17.63 18.69
N ASN A 300 -16.31 -17.17 18.73
CA ASN A 300 -15.11 -17.97 18.43
C ASN A 300 -14.49 -18.49 19.73
N THR A 301 -14.11 -19.77 19.75
CA THR A 301 -13.46 -20.41 20.90
C THR A 301 -11.96 -20.53 20.64
N TYR A 302 -11.16 -19.96 21.52
CA TYR A 302 -9.71 -19.95 21.48
C TYR A 302 -9.13 -20.87 22.53
N GLN A 303 -7.98 -21.49 22.22
CA GLN A 303 -7.27 -22.39 23.10
C GLN A 303 -6.25 -21.63 23.95
N ASP A 304 -5.79 -22.26 25.04
CA ASP A 304 -4.73 -21.69 25.87
C ASP A 304 -3.43 -21.49 25.06
N GLY A 305 -2.87 -20.31 25.13
CA GLY A 305 -1.72 -19.87 24.33
C GLY A 305 -2.05 -19.25 22.98
N GLU A 306 -3.30 -19.36 22.49
CA GLU A 306 -3.71 -18.79 21.22
C GLU A 306 -4.03 -17.30 21.35
N PHE A 307 -3.32 -16.46 20.57
CA PHE A 307 -3.57 -15.03 20.58
C PHE A 307 -4.95 -14.69 19.99
N HIS A 308 -5.69 -13.85 20.68
CA HIS A 308 -6.95 -13.31 20.16
C HIS A 308 -7.26 -11.93 20.74
N MET A 309 -8.04 -11.15 20.00
CA MET A 309 -8.52 -9.84 20.44
C MET A 309 -9.76 -10.00 21.29
N MET A 310 -9.82 -9.26 22.40
CA MET A 310 -10.99 -9.21 23.28
C MET A 310 -12.14 -8.41 22.62
N GLU A 311 -13.38 -8.73 22.97
CA GLU A 311 -14.60 -8.05 22.45
C GLU A 311 -14.54 -6.52 22.63
N MET A 312 -13.94 -6.06 23.72
CA MET A 312 -13.79 -4.63 24.01
C MET A 312 -13.13 -3.82 22.90
N ARG A 313 -12.22 -4.42 22.12
CA ARG A 313 -11.52 -3.71 21.04
C ARG A 313 -12.44 -3.33 19.89
N SER A 314 -13.48 -4.09 19.62
CA SER A 314 -14.46 -3.80 18.58
C SER A 314 -15.46 -2.71 18.98
N GLN A 315 -15.41 -2.20 20.22
CA GLN A 315 -16.31 -1.16 20.68
C GLN A 315 -15.83 0.25 20.27
N PRO A 316 -16.76 1.16 19.90
CA PRO A 316 -16.42 2.55 19.64
C PRO A 316 -15.71 3.19 20.84
N GLY A 317 -14.55 3.80 20.61
CA GLY A 317 -13.73 4.47 21.62
C GLY A 317 -12.57 3.65 22.19
N VAL A 318 -12.46 2.36 21.87
CA VAL A 318 -11.30 1.52 22.26
C VAL A 318 -10.35 1.26 21.08
N GLN A 319 -10.43 2.08 20.05
CA GLN A 319 -9.67 1.90 18.79
C GLN A 319 -8.37 2.70 18.74
N TYR A 320 -7.87 3.20 19.86
CA TYR A 320 -6.63 3.98 19.86
C TYR A 320 -5.42 3.20 19.34
N THR A 321 -5.40 1.88 19.52
CA THR A 321 -4.35 1.01 18.98
C THR A 321 -4.39 0.89 17.47
N THR A 322 -5.55 1.06 16.83
CA THR A 322 -5.68 0.98 15.37
C THR A 322 -5.29 2.26 14.65
N ILE A 323 -5.17 3.38 15.36
CA ILE A 323 -4.77 4.67 14.76
C ILE A 323 -3.32 4.66 14.33
N ILE A 324 -2.46 4.01 15.10
CA ILE A 324 -1.03 3.86 14.79
C ILE A 324 -0.79 2.66 13.88
N MET A 325 -1.70 1.72 13.88
CA MET A 325 -1.54 0.33 13.50
C MET A 325 -2.13 -0.09 12.18
N GLY A 326 -2.60 0.85 11.40
CA GLY A 326 -3.14 0.49 10.09
C GLY A 326 -2.12 -0.21 9.18
N ASP A 327 -0.83 -0.10 9.49
CA ASP A 327 0.20 -0.63 8.61
C ASP A 327 1.38 -1.20 9.41
N THR A 328 1.36 -2.52 9.65
CA THR A 328 2.46 -3.27 10.25
C THR A 328 3.75 -3.24 9.41
N ASN A 329 3.69 -2.72 8.17
CA ASN A 329 4.88 -2.50 7.36
C ASN A 329 5.66 -1.24 7.80
N ILE A 330 4.98 -0.29 8.46
CA ILE A 330 5.63 0.92 8.98
C ILE A 330 6.30 0.63 10.32
N CYS A 331 5.71 -0.26 11.12
CA CYS A 331 6.16 -0.64 12.46
C CYS A 331 6.31 -2.18 12.52
N PRO A 332 7.36 -2.76 11.96
CA PRO A 332 7.55 -4.20 11.99
C PRO A 332 7.98 -4.66 13.37
N LEU A 333 7.17 -5.49 14.03
CA LEU A 333 7.57 -6.23 15.22
C LEU A 333 8.38 -7.46 14.84
N THR A 334 9.50 -7.69 15.50
CA THR A 334 10.30 -8.92 15.36
C THR A 334 9.52 -10.14 15.86
N GLU A 335 8.80 -10.00 16.99
CA GLU A 335 7.88 -11.02 17.49
C GLU A 335 6.43 -10.60 17.24
N ARG A 336 5.80 -11.24 16.29
CA ARG A 336 4.37 -11.01 16.03
C ARG A 336 3.52 -11.85 16.95
N LEU A 337 2.60 -11.22 17.68
CA LEU A 337 1.65 -11.93 18.52
C LEU A 337 0.59 -12.67 17.69
N VAL A 338 0.24 -12.13 16.51
CA VAL A 338 -0.69 -12.75 15.58
C VAL A 338 0.07 -13.57 14.55
N PRO A 339 -0.24 -14.85 14.38
CA PRO A 339 0.32 -15.63 13.28
C PRO A 339 0.08 -14.93 11.94
N VAL A 340 1.12 -14.86 11.10
CA VAL A 340 0.97 -14.36 9.74
C VAL A 340 0.13 -15.36 8.97
N LYS A 341 -0.95 -14.90 8.33
CA LYS A 341 -1.80 -15.76 7.53
C LYS A 341 -1.08 -16.18 6.25
N LYS A 342 -1.48 -17.34 5.70
CA LYS A 342 -0.84 -17.97 4.54
C LYS A 342 -0.66 -17.02 3.35
N TYR A 343 -1.72 -16.37 2.93
CA TYR A 343 -1.66 -15.51 1.74
C TYR A 343 -0.94 -14.20 1.99
N THR A 344 -0.99 -13.67 3.22
CA THR A 344 -0.14 -12.54 3.62
C THR A 344 1.33 -12.89 3.46
N GLU A 345 1.78 -14.06 3.96
CA GLU A 345 3.17 -14.50 3.88
C GLU A 345 3.60 -14.72 2.42
N GLU A 346 2.84 -15.51 1.65
CA GLU A 346 3.14 -15.84 0.26
C GLU A 346 3.20 -14.58 -0.64
N SER A 347 2.23 -13.68 -0.51
CA SER A 347 2.20 -12.46 -1.33
C SER A 347 3.36 -11.52 -0.99
N MET A 348 3.71 -11.39 0.30
CA MET A 348 4.83 -10.57 0.73
C MET A 348 6.17 -11.16 0.31
N GLU A 349 6.34 -12.49 0.33
CA GLU A 349 7.54 -13.15 -0.16
C GLU A 349 7.78 -12.83 -1.64
N ILE A 350 6.74 -13.03 -2.48
CA ILE A 350 6.83 -12.75 -3.91
C ILE A 350 7.04 -11.26 -4.18
N PHE A 351 6.28 -10.39 -3.49
CA PHE A 351 6.41 -8.94 -3.65
C PHE A 351 7.81 -8.45 -3.26
N ASN A 352 8.33 -8.86 -2.11
CA ASN A 352 9.65 -8.43 -1.62
C ASN A 352 10.80 -8.91 -2.52
N ALA A 353 10.67 -10.09 -3.14
CA ALA A 353 11.65 -10.58 -4.11
C ALA A 353 11.62 -9.81 -5.44
N ASN A 354 10.52 -9.14 -5.76
CA ASN A 354 10.23 -8.59 -7.09
C ASN A 354 9.85 -7.11 -7.10
N ASN A 355 10.22 -6.33 -6.09
CA ASN A 355 9.89 -4.91 -6.05
C ASN A 355 11.08 -3.98 -6.31
N LYS A 356 10.77 -2.73 -6.59
CA LYS A 356 11.69 -1.58 -6.61
C LYS A 356 11.01 -0.38 -5.96
N THR A 357 11.74 0.34 -5.11
CA THR A 357 11.19 1.51 -4.40
C THR A 357 11.07 2.70 -5.35
N ALA A 358 9.91 3.34 -5.35
CA ALA A 358 9.70 4.59 -6.06
C ALA A 358 10.55 5.72 -5.40
N PRO A 359 11.11 6.63 -6.19
CA PRO A 359 11.82 7.78 -5.65
C PRO A 359 10.86 8.66 -4.83
N LEU A 360 11.39 9.35 -3.82
CA LEU A 360 10.64 10.41 -3.14
C LEU A 360 10.28 11.50 -4.16
N PRO A 361 9.01 11.92 -4.22
CA PRO A 361 8.64 13.04 -5.06
C PRO A 361 9.30 14.32 -4.53
N VAL A 362 10.08 14.97 -5.37
CA VAL A 362 10.61 16.30 -5.06
C VAL A 362 9.55 17.33 -5.44
N THR A 363 8.96 17.97 -4.45
CA THR A 363 8.17 19.17 -4.69
C THR A 363 9.14 20.35 -4.69
N THR A 364 9.50 20.83 -5.88
CA THR A 364 10.16 22.13 -5.96
C THR A 364 9.15 23.20 -5.54
N ALA A 365 9.54 24.12 -4.68
CA ALA A 365 8.73 25.26 -4.25
C ALA A 365 8.17 26.10 -5.42
N VAL A 366 8.66 25.89 -6.62
CA VAL A 366 8.25 26.51 -7.89
C VAL A 366 6.81 26.10 -8.32
N SER A 367 6.34 24.89 -8.00
CA SER A 367 4.97 24.49 -8.40
C SER A 367 3.87 25.17 -7.58
N TYR A 368 4.13 25.50 -6.33
CA TYR A 368 3.16 26.20 -5.46
C TYR A 368 3.07 27.70 -5.72
N THR A 369 4.18 28.34 -6.06
CA THR A 369 4.18 29.80 -6.43
C THR A 369 3.48 30.06 -7.74
N HIS A 370 3.53 29.13 -8.71
CA HIS A 370 2.77 29.28 -9.97
C HIS A 370 1.27 29.05 -9.79
N LEU A 371 0.83 28.13 -8.94
CA LEU A 371 -0.59 27.92 -8.64
C LEU A 371 -1.18 29.12 -7.86
N ARG A 372 -0.47 29.69 -6.89
CA ARG A 372 -0.92 30.91 -6.18
C ARG A 372 -0.91 32.16 -7.06
N ALA A 373 -0.03 32.26 -8.04
CA ALA A 373 -0.02 33.39 -8.97
C ALA A 373 -1.24 33.37 -9.91
N HIS A 374 -1.84 32.22 -10.17
CA HIS A 374 -3.08 32.13 -10.95
C HIS A 374 -4.36 32.36 -10.13
N GLU A 375 -4.34 32.15 -8.82
CA GLU A 375 -5.48 32.40 -7.93
C GLU A 375 -5.64 33.88 -7.54
N THR A 376 -4.63 34.71 -7.73
CA THR A 376 -4.68 36.15 -7.38
C THR A 376 -5.06 37.07 -8.55
N VAL A 377 -5.49 36.51 -9.70
CA VAL A 377 -5.88 37.29 -10.91
C VAL A 377 -7.33 36.97 -11.33
N LEU A 378 -8.22 36.68 -10.36
CA LEU A 378 -9.68 36.69 -10.59
C LEU A 378 -10.36 37.63 -9.61
#